data_9b3afae0c69ceffa187fe50e560cb62b
#
_entry.id   9b3afae0c69ceffa187fe50e560cb62b
#
_cell.length_a   1.000
_cell.length_b   1.000
_cell.length_c   1.000
_cell.angle_alpha   90.00
_cell.angle_beta   90.00
_cell.angle_gamma   90.00
#
_symmetry.space_group_name_H-M   'P 1'
#
loop_
_entity.id
_entity.type
_entity.pdbx_description
1 polymer ?
#
loop_
_entity_poly.entity_id
_entity_poly.type
_entity_poly.pdbx_seq_one_letter_code
_entity_poly.pdbx_strand_id
1 'polypeptide(L)'
;MLISRLLLVLAASCVITETATAQHYVDLLKDKSLSQWMLPNGEDVASGWTFDADGTLHLSGKGDNIITREDFGDFDLWFEYRISAKGNSGIKYRVQKYGNSWLGCEYQIQDDAAFPNLSAEHYTASLYDLFDITSPVLKRHYISADQFSVGRIVVQNHRIRHWMNGNLIIDERDDSQRFTDAVTNSKFKNQEGFGKNQSGKLMLTDHGSEVWYRNVYIRRLDRRPAVR
;
A
#
# COMPACT_ATOMS: atom_id res chain seq x y z
N MET A 1 -13.70 31.29 71.47
CA MET A 1 -12.55 31.16 70.53
C MET A 1 -12.68 29.85 69.78
N LEU A 2 -13.21 29.90 68.58
CA LEU A 2 -13.33 28.70 67.71
C LEU A 2 -12.13 28.77 66.74
N ILE A 3 -11.28 27.75 66.77
CA ILE A 3 -10.16 27.56 65.85
C ILE A 3 -10.65 26.67 64.70
N SER A 4 -10.89 27.26 63.52
CA SER A 4 -11.25 26.55 62.32
C SER A 4 -9.97 25.95 61.67
N ARG A 5 -9.92 24.61 61.56
CA ARG A 5 -8.85 23.89 60.88
C ARG A 5 -9.19 23.78 59.41
N LEU A 6 -8.45 24.46 58.57
CA LEU A 6 -8.51 24.38 57.08
C LEU A 6 -7.74 23.10 56.64
N LEU A 7 -8.46 22.10 56.13
CA LEU A 7 -7.82 20.94 55.47
C LEU A 7 -7.51 21.30 54.01
N LEU A 8 -6.21 21.35 53.69
CA LEU A 8 -5.72 21.49 52.35
C LEU A 8 -5.67 20.12 51.69
N VAL A 9 -6.58 19.85 50.71
CA VAL A 9 -6.54 18.63 49.91
C VAL A 9 -5.60 18.90 48.69
N LEU A 10 -4.41 18.33 48.69
CA LEU A 10 -3.56 18.32 47.50
C LEU A 10 -4.06 17.27 46.54
N ALA A 11 -4.66 17.68 45.44
CA ALA A 11 -4.95 16.81 44.29
C ALA A 11 -3.64 16.61 43.48
N ALA A 12 -3.04 15.44 43.60
CA ALA A 12 -1.93 15.04 42.75
C ALA A 12 -2.48 14.67 41.35
N SER A 13 -2.31 15.58 40.40
CA SER A 13 -2.57 15.30 38.99
C SER A 13 -1.47 14.39 38.44
N CYS A 14 -1.78 13.12 38.27
CA CYS A 14 -0.91 12.18 37.59
C CYS A 14 -0.90 12.53 36.10
N VAL A 15 0.12 13.25 35.61
CA VAL A 15 0.32 13.47 34.18
C VAL A 15 0.90 12.18 33.61
N ILE A 16 0.04 11.38 32.99
CA ILE A 16 0.49 10.23 32.19
C ILE A 16 1.09 10.78 30.90
N THR A 17 2.39 10.92 30.87
CA THR A 17 3.10 11.17 29.60
C THR A 17 3.11 9.87 28.81
N GLU A 18 2.17 9.73 27.86
CA GLU A 18 2.27 8.71 26.82
C GLU A 18 3.53 9.01 25.98
N THR A 19 4.58 8.24 26.16
CA THR A 19 5.71 8.22 25.26
C THR A 19 5.25 7.56 23.96
N ALA A 20 4.90 8.37 22.96
CA ALA A 20 4.67 7.89 21.60
C ALA A 20 5.98 7.26 21.11
N THR A 21 6.09 5.95 21.12
CA THR A 21 7.19 5.25 20.46
C THR A 21 7.10 5.56 18.97
N ALA A 22 8.11 6.25 18.44
CA ALA A 22 8.21 6.51 17.02
C ALA A 22 8.16 5.17 16.27
N GLN A 23 7.13 4.98 15.45
CA GLN A 23 7.02 3.77 14.66
C GLN A 23 8.06 3.84 13.53
N HIS A 24 8.99 2.88 13.56
CA HIS A 24 10.06 2.79 12.57
C HIS A 24 9.56 2.10 11.29
N TYR A 25 10.19 2.45 10.17
CA TYR A 25 10.01 1.72 8.93
C TYR A 25 10.61 0.32 9.06
N VAL A 26 9.88 -0.67 8.55
CA VAL A 26 10.32 -2.06 8.41
C VAL A 26 10.64 -2.29 6.95
N ASP A 27 11.80 -2.87 6.67
CA ASP A 27 12.19 -3.30 5.34
C ASP A 27 11.53 -4.66 5.03
N LEU A 28 10.64 -4.69 4.03
CA LEU A 28 9.94 -5.90 3.63
C LEU A 28 10.78 -6.82 2.73
N LEU A 29 11.98 -6.38 2.30
CA LEU A 29 12.94 -7.16 1.52
C LEU A 29 14.25 -7.40 2.29
N LYS A 30 14.20 -7.26 3.61
CA LYS A 30 15.37 -7.39 4.49
C LYS A 30 16.12 -8.69 4.25
N ASP A 31 17.45 -8.59 4.26
CA ASP A 31 18.39 -9.72 4.12
C ASP A 31 18.21 -10.50 2.80
N LYS A 32 17.70 -9.85 1.75
CA LYS A 32 17.38 -10.48 0.45
C LYS A 32 16.52 -11.74 0.66
N SER A 33 15.49 -11.62 1.48
CA SER A 33 14.65 -12.73 1.90
C SER A 33 13.17 -12.43 1.66
N LEU A 34 12.43 -13.43 1.25
CA LEU A 34 10.97 -13.41 1.15
C LEU A 34 10.28 -13.94 2.42
N SER A 35 10.98 -14.00 3.56
CA SER A 35 10.43 -14.50 4.83
C SER A 35 9.19 -13.72 5.32
N GLN A 36 9.02 -12.47 4.91
CA GLN A 36 7.83 -11.66 5.20
C GLN A 36 6.69 -11.84 4.19
N TRP A 37 6.94 -12.62 3.14
CA TRP A 37 6.00 -12.88 2.04
C TRP A 37 5.59 -14.34 1.99
N MET A 38 4.47 -14.62 1.35
CA MET A 38 3.96 -15.96 1.10
C MET A 38 3.09 -15.95 -0.17
N LEU A 39 2.80 -17.12 -0.70
CA LEU A 39 1.78 -17.29 -1.73
C LEU A 39 0.37 -17.10 -1.13
N PRO A 40 -0.65 -16.77 -1.94
CA PRO A 40 -2.03 -16.63 -1.48
C PRO A 40 -2.64 -17.89 -0.85
N ASN A 41 -2.06 -19.07 -1.12
CA ASN A 41 -2.44 -20.34 -0.48
C ASN A 41 -1.78 -20.56 0.89
N GLY A 42 -0.90 -19.65 1.32
CA GLY A 42 -0.20 -19.70 2.60
C GLY A 42 1.17 -20.38 2.56
N GLU A 43 1.57 -20.93 1.41
CA GLU A 43 2.88 -21.54 1.22
C GLU A 43 3.99 -20.51 1.08
N ASP A 44 5.23 -20.96 1.29
CA ASP A 44 6.42 -20.14 1.05
C ASP A 44 6.61 -19.88 -0.45
N VAL A 45 7.17 -18.71 -0.78
CA VAL A 45 7.49 -18.36 -2.17
C VAL A 45 8.71 -19.17 -2.62
N ALA A 46 8.48 -20.16 -3.48
CA ALA A 46 9.52 -21.11 -3.90
C ALA A 46 10.14 -20.82 -5.26
N SER A 47 9.48 -20.03 -6.12
CA SER A 47 9.94 -19.77 -7.48
C SER A 47 9.38 -18.47 -8.05
N GLY A 48 9.97 -18.03 -9.17
CA GLY A 48 9.52 -16.87 -9.94
C GLY A 48 10.02 -15.53 -9.40
N TRP A 49 10.01 -15.35 -8.09
CA TRP A 49 10.54 -14.19 -7.41
C TRP A 49 11.94 -14.48 -6.88
N THR A 50 12.95 -13.78 -7.38
CA THR A 50 14.36 -13.96 -7.02
C THR A 50 15.00 -12.63 -6.67
N PHE A 51 16.16 -12.66 -6.00
CA PHE A 51 16.94 -11.45 -5.77
C PHE A 51 18.11 -11.40 -6.75
N ASP A 52 18.22 -10.30 -7.49
CA ASP A 52 19.38 -9.99 -8.28
C ASP A 52 20.62 -9.73 -7.39
N ALA A 53 21.81 -9.69 -7.99
CA ALA A 53 23.07 -9.52 -7.25
C ALA A 53 23.11 -8.22 -6.41
N ASP A 54 22.47 -7.15 -6.88
CA ASP A 54 22.37 -5.86 -6.22
C ASP A 54 21.34 -5.84 -5.07
N GLY A 55 20.57 -6.93 -4.87
CA GLY A 55 19.54 -7.06 -3.86
C GLY A 55 18.14 -6.60 -4.31
N THR A 56 17.96 -6.31 -5.56
CA THR A 56 16.66 -6.02 -6.16
C THR A 56 15.83 -7.29 -6.25
N LEU A 57 14.58 -7.28 -5.77
CA LEU A 57 13.63 -8.36 -5.97
C LEU A 57 13.11 -8.31 -7.40
N HIS A 58 13.21 -9.42 -8.11
CA HIS A 58 12.87 -9.56 -9.52
C HIS A 58 11.84 -10.68 -9.72
N LEU A 59 10.73 -10.36 -10.36
CA LEU A 59 9.81 -11.34 -10.94
C LEU A 59 10.17 -11.51 -12.42
N SER A 60 10.59 -12.70 -12.80
CA SER A 60 11.02 -13.02 -14.18
C SER A 60 9.85 -13.42 -15.11
N GLY A 61 8.62 -12.92 -14.84
CA GLY A 61 7.46 -13.09 -15.70
C GLY A 61 6.53 -14.25 -15.34
N LYS A 62 6.87 -15.12 -14.40
CA LYS A 62 5.98 -16.16 -13.84
C LYS A 62 6.40 -16.51 -12.42
N GLY A 63 5.55 -16.22 -11.43
CA GLY A 63 5.87 -16.48 -10.03
C GLY A 63 4.68 -16.43 -9.09
N ASP A 64 3.48 -16.30 -9.62
CA ASP A 64 2.26 -16.00 -8.88
C ASP A 64 2.31 -14.66 -8.10
N ASN A 65 1.16 -14.19 -7.66
CA ASN A 65 1.10 -13.08 -6.72
C ASN A 65 1.74 -13.50 -5.40
N ILE A 66 2.42 -12.56 -4.74
CA ILE A 66 2.89 -12.75 -3.37
C ILE A 66 2.23 -11.77 -2.43
N ILE A 67 1.88 -12.21 -1.23
CA ILE A 67 1.23 -11.41 -0.20
C ILE A 67 2.08 -11.36 1.06
N THR A 68 1.98 -10.27 1.82
CA THR A 68 2.65 -10.19 3.13
C THR A 68 2.06 -11.20 4.11
N ARG A 69 2.88 -11.72 5.05
CA ARG A 69 2.39 -12.54 6.15
C ARG A 69 1.57 -11.74 7.16
N GLU A 70 1.96 -10.48 7.38
CA GLU A 70 1.24 -9.54 8.24
C GLU A 70 0.15 -8.77 7.48
N ASP A 71 -0.88 -8.34 8.21
CA ASP A 71 -1.89 -7.40 7.74
C ASP A 71 -1.52 -5.97 8.15
N PHE A 72 -1.90 -5.01 7.32
CA PHE A 72 -1.69 -3.58 7.55
C PHE A 72 -3.04 -2.84 7.45
N GLY A 73 -3.31 -2.01 8.45
CA GLY A 73 -4.47 -1.11 8.49
C GLY A 73 -4.12 0.26 7.94
N ASP A 74 -3.78 1.20 8.83
CA ASP A 74 -3.19 2.48 8.46
C ASP A 74 -1.67 2.32 8.34
N PHE A 75 -1.10 2.77 7.23
CA PHE A 75 0.32 2.59 6.93
C PHE A 75 0.88 3.67 6.00
N ASP A 76 2.20 3.73 5.95
CA ASP A 76 3.01 4.53 5.03
C ASP A 76 4.02 3.59 4.37
N LEU A 77 3.85 3.32 3.08
CA LEU A 77 4.66 2.39 2.28
C LEU A 77 5.46 3.18 1.25
N TRP A 78 6.77 3.03 1.28
CA TRP A 78 7.71 3.51 0.27
C TRP A 78 8.27 2.34 -0.51
N PHE A 79 8.43 2.49 -1.83
CA PHE A 79 9.00 1.47 -2.67
C PHE A 79 9.61 2.07 -3.94
N GLU A 80 10.62 1.41 -4.46
CA GLU A 80 11.11 1.66 -5.81
C GLU A 80 10.73 0.48 -6.69
N TYR A 81 10.31 0.78 -7.91
CA TYR A 81 9.92 -0.23 -8.88
C TYR A 81 10.43 0.10 -10.28
N ARG A 82 10.63 -0.94 -11.06
CA ARG A 82 10.91 -0.88 -12.49
C ARG A 82 10.04 -1.91 -13.19
N ILE A 83 9.49 -1.58 -14.34
CA ILE A 83 8.67 -2.48 -15.15
C ILE A 83 9.31 -2.69 -16.51
N SER A 84 9.22 -3.89 -17.08
CA SER A 84 9.67 -4.16 -18.44
C SER A 84 8.83 -3.43 -19.49
N ALA A 85 9.35 -3.30 -20.70
CA ALA A 85 8.61 -2.79 -21.86
C ALA A 85 7.30 -3.61 -22.05
N LYS A 86 6.19 -2.94 -22.24
CA LYS A 86 4.82 -3.51 -22.31
C LYS A 86 4.39 -4.27 -21.05
N GLY A 87 5.10 -4.07 -19.94
CA GLY A 87 4.83 -4.76 -18.69
C GLY A 87 3.62 -4.19 -17.95
N ASN A 88 3.02 -5.06 -17.12
CA ASN A 88 1.92 -4.76 -16.22
C ASN A 88 2.15 -5.47 -14.89
N SER A 89 1.98 -4.75 -13.79
CA SER A 89 2.07 -5.22 -12.41
C SER A 89 1.29 -4.25 -11.51
N GLY A 90 1.45 -4.34 -10.20
CA GLY A 90 0.86 -3.42 -9.24
C GLY A 90 1.16 -3.80 -7.80
N ILE A 91 0.87 -2.87 -6.89
CA ILE A 91 0.86 -3.15 -5.46
C ILE A 91 -0.56 -3.00 -4.95
N LYS A 92 -1.18 -4.13 -4.57
CA LYS A 92 -2.48 -4.10 -3.89
C LYS A 92 -2.25 -3.98 -2.39
N TYR A 93 -3.19 -3.33 -1.73
CA TYR A 93 -3.17 -3.13 -0.28
C TYR A 93 -4.54 -3.32 0.35
N ARG A 94 -4.55 -3.58 1.66
CA ARG A 94 -5.74 -4.02 2.40
C ARG A 94 -6.41 -5.20 1.71
N VAL A 95 -5.58 -6.09 1.15
CA VAL A 95 -6.04 -7.25 0.38
C VAL A 95 -6.67 -8.27 1.32
N GLN A 96 -7.85 -8.75 0.92
CA GLN A 96 -8.55 -9.86 1.58
C GLN A 96 -9.09 -10.83 0.54
N LYS A 97 -9.53 -12.00 1.02
CA LYS A 97 -10.09 -13.03 0.16
C LYS A 97 -11.58 -12.79 -0.09
N TYR A 98 -11.96 -12.70 -1.36
CA TYR A 98 -13.35 -12.60 -1.84
C TYR A 98 -13.64 -13.85 -2.68
N GLY A 99 -14.36 -14.82 -2.09
CA GLY A 99 -14.54 -16.12 -2.73
C GLY A 99 -13.19 -16.79 -3.02
N ASN A 100 -12.86 -16.99 -4.29
CA ASN A 100 -11.58 -17.56 -4.73
C ASN A 100 -10.54 -16.50 -5.13
N SER A 101 -10.88 -15.22 -5.04
CA SER A 101 -10.00 -14.13 -5.46
C SER A 101 -9.46 -13.36 -4.26
N TRP A 102 -8.20 -12.92 -4.37
CA TRP A 102 -7.60 -11.98 -3.45
C TRP A 102 -7.65 -10.58 -4.05
N LEU A 103 -8.39 -9.67 -3.41
CA LEU A 103 -8.67 -8.33 -3.92
C LEU A 103 -8.36 -7.26 -2.89
N GLY A 104 -7.99 -6.09 -3.36
CA GLY A 104 -7.73 -4.88 -2.58
C GLY A 104 -7.61 -3.68 -3.50
N CYS A 105 -7.54 -2.49 -2.93
CA CYS A 105 -7.17 -1.29 -3.67
C CYS A 105 -5.76 -1.46 -4.25
N GLU A 106 -5.50 -0.88 -5.43
CA GLU A 106 -4.25 -1.13 -6.16
C GLU A 106 -3.59 0.16 -6.64
N TYR A 107 -2.31 0.30 -6.34
CA TYR A 107 -1.41 1.23 -7.01
C TYR A 107 -0.95 0.57 -8.31
N GLN A 108 -1.39 1.08 -9.45
CA GLN A 108 -1.05 0.52 -10.76
C GLN A 108 0.41 0.74 -11.11
N ILE A 109 1.03 -0.28 -11.73
CA ILE A 109 2.39 -0.23 -12.28
C ILE A 109 2.36 -0.82 -13.67
N GLN A 110 2.62 0.00 -14.70
CA GLN A 110 2.70 -0.52 -16.06
C GLN A 110 3.54 0.39 -16.98
N ASP A 111 3.86 -0.10 -18.16
CA ASP A 111 4.46 0.70 -19.23
C ASP A 111 3.35 1.46 -19.98
N ASP A 112 2.93 2.62 -19.45
CA ASP A 112 1.81 3.40 -19.99
C ASP A 112 1.99 3.75 -21.48
N ALA A 113 3.24 3.91 -21.95
CA ALA A 113 3.53 4.27 -23.35
C ALA A 113 3.17 3.14 -24.32
N ALA A 114 3.14 1.91 -23.85
CA ALA A 114 2.79 0.75 -24.66
C ALA A 114 1.27 0.58 -24.86
N PHE A 115 0.44 1.35 -24.12
CA PHE A 115 -1.01 1.23 -24.12
C PHE A 115 -1.70 2.55 -24.51
N PRO A 116 -1.70 2.95 -25.80
CA PRO A 116 -2.12 4.28 -26.25
C PRO A 116 -3.60 4.61 -26.01
N ASN A 117 -4.45 3.58 -25.81
CA ASN A 117 -5.90 3.72 -25.57
C ASN A 117 -6.28 3.45 -24.13
N LEU A 118 -5.34 3.60 -23.20
CA LEU A 118 -5.57 3.37 -21.78
C LEU A 118 -6.55 4.40 -21.23
N SER A 119 -7.54 3.96 -20.47
CA SER A 119 -8.38 4.87 -19.70
C SER A 119 -7.61 5.47 -18.51
N ALA A 120 -8.02 6.65 -18.08
CA ALA A 120 -7.21 7.46 -17.16
C ALA A 120 -7.01 6.78 -15.79
N GLU A 121 -7.99 6.01 -15.33
CA GLU A 121 -7.96 5.24 -14.09
C GLU A 121 -7.08 3.98 -14.15
N HIS A 122 -6.45 3.69 -15.30
CA HIS A 122 -5.56 2.57 -15.49
C HIS A 122 -4.09 2.96 -15.66
N TYR A 123 -3.75 4.26 -15.64
CA TYR A 123 -2.36 4.70 -15.70
C TYR A 123 -1.58 4.34 -14.44
N THR A 124 -0.27 4.26 -14.56
CA THR A 124 0.65 4.06 -13.43
C THR A 124 0.38 5.05 -12.31
N ALA A 125 0.39 4.57 -11.07
CA ALA A 125 0.07 5.29 -9.84
C ALA A 125 -1.39 5.68 -9.63
N SER A 126 -2.31 5.39 -10.59
CA SER A 126 -3.75 5.53 -10.34
C SER A 126 -4.20 4.64 -9.17
N LEU A 127 -5.36 4.95 -8.61
CA LEU A 127 -6.10 3.97 -7.81
C LEU A 127 -6.92 3.15 -8.80
N TYR A 128 -6.33 2.01 -9.19
CA TYR A 128 -6.70 1.23 -10.35
C TYR A 128 -8.21 0.96 -10.45
N ASP A 129 -8.77 1.29 -11.62
CA ASP A 129 -10.18 1.11 -11.99
C ASP A 129 -11.17 1.91 -11.11
N LEU A 130 -10.67 2.82 -10.25
CA LEU A 130 -11.49 3.66 -9.37
C LEU A 130 -11.26 5.16 -9.61
N PHE A 131 -10.02 5.61 -9.60
CA PHE A 131 -9.69 7.03 -9.72
C PHE A 131 -8.49 7.25 -10.62
N ASP A 132 -8.68 8.17 -11.54
CA ASP A 132 -7.68 8.57 -12.51
C ASP A 132 -6.57 9.47 -11.92
N ILE A 133 -5.54 9.61 -12.71
CA ILE A 133 -4.49 10.61 -12.48
C ILE A 133 -5.07 11.97 -12.85
N THR A 134 -5.48 12.75 -11.85
CA THR A 134 -6.18 14.03 -12.04
C THR A 134 -5.33 15.15 -12.63
N SER A 135 -4.02 15.00 -12.73
CA SER A 135 -3.13 16.07 -13.17
C SER A 135 -2.50 15.80 -14.54
N PRO A 136 -2.72 16.69 -15.55
CA PRO A 136 -2.02 16.63 -16.83
C PRO A 136 -0.49 16.75 -16.71
N VAL A 137 -0.01 17.36 -15.60
CA VAL A 137 1.42 17.50 -15.30
C VAL A 137 2.06 16.13 -15.06
N LEU A 138 1.30 15.17 -14.55
CA LEU A 138 1.78 13.85 -14.14
C LEU A 138 2.00 12.91 -15.32
N LYS A 139 1.28 13.09 -16.42
CA LYS A 139 1.59 12.40 -17.69
C LYS A 139 2.98 12.74 -18.22
N ARG A 140 3.59 13.84 -17.76
CA ARG A 140 4.96 14.26 -18.13
C ARG A 140 6.03 13.70 -17.19
N HIS A 141 5.65 13.12 -16.06
CA HIS A 141 6.58 12.51 -15.09
C HIS A 141 6.65 10.99 -15.24
N TYR A 142 6.02 10.46 -16.29
CA TYR A 142 6.20 9.07 -16.66
C TYR A 142 7.70 8.80 -16.90
N ILE A 143 8.20 7.85 -16.14
CA ILE A 143 9.54 7.30 -16.37
C ILE A 143 9.34 6.11 -17.31
N SER A 144 10.09 6.09 -18.41
CA SER A 144 10.01 4.99 -19.38
C SER A 144 10.28 3.66 -18.71
N ALA A 145 9.72 2.60 -19.27
CA ALA A 145 10.06 1.23 -18.94
C ALA A 145 11.59 1.06 -18.83
N ASP A 146 12.02 0.16 -17.98
CA ASP A 146 13.43 -0.11 -17.67
C ASP A 146 14.15 0.94 -16.80
N GLN A 147 13.44 1.95 -16.29
CA GLN A 147 13.96 2.88 -15.29
C GLN A 147 13.23 2.72 -13.95
N PHE A 148 13.96 2.90 -12.84
CA PHE A 148 13.34 2.90 -11.53
C PHE A 148 12.53 4.17 -11.27
N SER A 149 11.30 3.98 -10.82
CA SER A 149 10.42 5.01 -10.26
C SER A 149 10.28 4.82 -8.76
N VAL A 150 10.00 5.91 -8.05
CA VAL A 150 9.69 5.90 -6.61
C VAL A 150 8.19 6.01 -6.43
N GLY A 151 7.59 5.00 -5.80
CA GLY A 151 6.20 5.00 -5.38
C GLY A 151 6.06 5.23 -3.88
N ARG A 152 4.95 5.81 -3.46
CA ARG A 152 4.55 5.86 -2.06
C ARG A 152 3.05 5.73 -1.95
N ILE A 153 2.59 4.94 -0.99
CA ILE A 153 1.18 4.78 -0.63
C ILE A 153 1.04 5.13 0.85
N VAL A 154 0.14 6.06 1.17
CA VAL A 154 -0.24 6.35 2.56
C VAL A 154 -1.73 6.13 2.70
N VAL A 155 -2.10 5.22 3.60
CA VAL A 155 -3.48 5.01 4.01
C VAL A 155 -3.58 5.38 5.48
N GLN A 156 -4.42 6.36 5.80
CA GLN A 156 -4.57 6.83 7.18
C GLN A 156 -5.94 7.48 7.40
N ASN A 157 -6.67 7.03 8.41
CA ASN A 157 -7.95 7.62 8.80
C ASN A 157 -8.91 7.77 7.59
N HIS A 158 -9.13 6.70 6.85
CA HIS A 158 -9.96 6.67 5.65
C HIS A 158 -9.43 7.50 4.46
N ARG A 159 -8.21 8.02 4.53
CA ARG A 159 -7.60 8.77 3.42
C ARG A 159 -6.56 7.92 2.72
N ILE A 160 -6.70 7.78 1.41
CA ILE A 160 -5.81 7.04 0.51
C ILE A 160 -5.05 8.05 -0.33
N ARG A 161 -3.73 7.98 -0.31
CA ARG A 161 -2.87 8.86 -1.11
C ARG A 161 -1.80 8.05 -1.82
N HIS A 162 -1.62 8.32 -3.12
CA HIS A 162 -0.54 7.78 -3.92
C HIS A 162 0.38 8.90 -4.38
N TRP A 163 1.67 8.63 -4.38
CA TRP A 163 2.69 9.51 -4.99
C TRP A 163 3.51 8.72 -5.99
N MET A 164 3.96 9.38 -7.04
CA MET A 164 4.94 8.90 -8.00
C MET A 164 6.04 9.94 -8.16
N ASN A 165 7.29 9.56 -7.92
CA ASN A 165 8.47 10.44 -8.05
C ASN A 165 8.30 11.78 -7.31
N GLY A 166 7.75 11.73 -6.09
CA GLY A 166 7.50 12.87 -5.22
C GLY A 166 6.23 13.68 -5.53
N ASN A 167 5.51 13.38 -6.61
CA ASN A 167 4.28 14.06 -6.98
C ASN A 167 3.06 13.32 -6.41
N LEU A 168 2.13 14.04 -5.78
CA LEU A 168 0.86 13.50 -5.30
C LEU A 168 -0.06 13.23 -6.51
N ILE A 169 -0.47 11.97 -6.66
CA ILE A 169 -1.26 11.48 -7.79
C ILE A 169 -2.72 11.29 -7.38
N ILE A 170 -2.94 10.57 -6.29
CA ILE A 170 -4.26 10.25 -5.73
C ILE A 170 -4.35 10.84 -4.33
N ASP A 171 -5.50 11.44 -4.03
CA ASP A 171 -5.86 11.91 -2.70
C ASP A 171 -7.38 11.74 -2.50
N GLU A 172 -7.79 10.55 -2.05
CA GLU A 172 -9.19 10.15 -1.98
C GLU A 172 -9.55 9.65 -0.56
N ARG A 173 -10.86 9.55 -0.30
CA ARG A 173 -11.37 9.00 0.95
C ARG A 173 -12.23 7.77 0.67
N ASP A 174 -11.90 6.65 1.32
CA ASP A 174 -12.62 5.36 1.17
C ASP A 174 -13.99 5.34 1.88
N ASP A 175 -14.27 6.33 2.76
CA ASP A 175 -15.55 6.52 3.42
C ASP A 175 -16.47 7.56 2.72
N SER A 176 -16.08 8.07 1.54
CA SER A 176 -16.84 9.06 0.78
C SER A 176 -17.89 8.42 -0.16
N GLN A 177 -18.95 9.20 -0.48
CA GLN A 177 -19.91 8.79 -1.50
C GLN A 177 -19.22 8.64 -2.87
N ARG A 178 -18.28 9.54 -3.20
CA ARG A 178 -17.51 9.47 -4.44
C ARG A 178 -16.75 8.14 -4.60
N PHE A 179 -16.18 7.61 -3.51
CA PHE A 179 -15.51 6.30 -3.51
C PHE A 179 -16.53 5.17 -3.73
N THR A 180 -17.66 5.23 -3.05
CA THR A 180 -18.75 4.24 -3.22
C THR A 180 -19.26 4.22 -4.66
N ASP A 181 -19.45 5.40 -5.27
CA ASP A 181 -19.88 5.53 -6.66
C ASP A 181 -18.81 4.97 -7.63
N ALA A 182 -17.52 5.24 -7.37
CA ALA A 182 -16.42 4.71 -8.17
C ALA A 182 -16.41 3.17 -8.13
N VAL A 183 -16.53 2.55 -6.95
CA VAL A 183 -16.62 1.08 -6.83
C VAL A 183 -17.83 0.53 -7.58
N THR A 184 -18.98 1.19 -7.48
CA THR A 184 -20.22 0.77 -8.15
C THR A 184 -20.10 0.80 -9.68
N ASN A 185 -19.29 1.71 -10.22
CA ASN A 185 -19.06 1.85 -11.66
C ASN A 185 -17.84 1.05 -12.18
N SER A 186 -17.06 0.42 -11.28
CA SER A 186 -15.86 -0.33 -11.61
C SER A 186 -16.14 -1.80 -11.93
N LYS A 187 -15.09 -2.52 -12.33
CA LYS A 187 -15.13 -4.00 -12.45
C LYS A 187 -15.38 -4.70 -11.11
N PHE A 188 -15.21 -4.00 -9.99
CA PHE A 188 -15.37 -4.52 -8.63
C PHE A 188 -16.82 -4.41 -8.12
N LYS A 189 -17.75 -3.87 -8.89
CA LYS A 189 -19.16 -3.63 -8.49
C LYS A 189 -19.88 -4.85 -7.91
N ASN A 190 -19.51 -6.05 -8.34
CA ASN A 190 -20.11 -7.31 -7.90
C ASN A 190 -19.35 -7.96 -6.73
N GLN A 191 -18.30 -7.30 -6.21
CA GLN A 191 -17.50 -7.79 -5.09
C GLN A 191 -18.00 -7.13 -3.80
N GLU A 192 -18.88 -7.84 -3.09
CA GLU A 192 -19.45 -7.32 -1.86
C GLU A 192 -18.35 -6.99 -0.84
N GLY A 193 -18.37 -5.77 -0.31
CA GLY A 193 -17.39 -5.29 0.66
C GLY A 193 -16.06 -4.82 0.06
N PHE A 194 -15.88 -4.84 -1.26
CA PHE A 194 -14.66 -4.30 -1.88
C PHE A 194 -14.44 -2.83 -1.50
N GLY A 195 -13.19 -2.50 -1.14
CA GLY A 195 -12.79 -1.15 -0.71
C GLY A 195 -13.18 -0.77 0.72
N LYS A 196 -13.95 -1.63 1.44
CA LYS A 196 -14.38 -1.36 2.83
C LYS A 196 -13.45 -1.96 3.89
N ASN A 197 -12.45 -2.72 3.48
CA ASN A 197 -11.51 -3.34 4.39
C ASN A 197 -10.66 -2.29 5.10
N GLN A 198 -10.63 -2.35 6.44
CA GLN A 198 -9.82 -1.44 7.25
C GLN A 198 -8.39 -1.97 7.45
N SER A 199 -8.14 -3.25 7.15
CA SER A 199 -6.82 -3.87 7.16
C SER A 199 -6.79 -5.05 6.18
N GLY A 200 -5.59 -5.52 5.86
CA GLY A 200 -5.36 -6.67 5.02
C GLY A 200 -3.91 -6.74 4.55
N LYS A 201 -3.64 -7.67 3.67
CA LYS A 201 -2.30 -7.92 3.11
C LYS A 201 -1.87 -6.80 2.17
N LEU A 202 -0.55 -6.61 2.01
CA LEU A 202 0.01 -6.10 0.76
C LEU A 202 0.16 -7.26 -0.22
N MET A 203 0.06 -6.96 -1.52
CA MET A 203 0.27 -7.94 -2.57
C MET A 203 1.11 -7.31 -3.69
N LEU A 204 2.16 -7.97 -4.10
CA LEU A 204 2.84 -7.71 -5.37
C LEU A 204 2.20 -8.59 -6.44
N THR A 205 1.72 -7.96 -7.53
CA THR A 205 0.95 -8.69 -8.54
C THR A 205 1.81 -9.22 -9.66
N ASP A 206 1.51 -10.45 -10.08
CA ASP A 206 2.04 -11.08 -11.28
C ASP A 206 0.98 -11.05 -12.40
N HIS A 207 1.30 -10.39 -13.49
CA HIS A 207 0.50 -10.36 -14.73
C HIS A 207 1.28 -10.94 -15.93
N GLY A 208 2.32 -11.76 -15.66
CA GLY A 208 3.15 -12.37 -16.68
C GLY A 208 4.23 -11.44 -17.25
N SER A 209 4.51 -10.32 -16.58
CA SER A 209 5.51 -9.34 -16.98
C SER A 209 6.68 -9.32 -16.01
N GLU A 210 7.87 -8.99 -16.49
CA GLU A 210 8.99 -8.75 -15.59
C GLU A 210 8.81 -7.44 -14.85
N VAL A 211 9.01 -7.49 -13.54
CA VAL A 211 8.99 -6.34 -12.64
C VAL A 211 10.07 -6.48 -11.57
N TRP A 212 10.64 -5.35 -11.18
CA TRP A 212 11.67 -5.27 -10.14
C TRP A 212 11.22 -4.35 -9.04
N TYR A 213 11.48 -4.74 -7.78
CA TYR A 213 11.23 -3.95 -6.58
C TYR A 213 12.48 -3.87 -5.73
N ARG A 214 12.72 -2.70 -5.13
CA ARG A 214 13.76 -2.51 -4.12
C ARG A 214 13.32 -1.42 -3.13
N ASN A 215 14.02 -1.31 -1.99
CA ASN A 215 13.71 -0.28 -0.99
C ASN A 215 12.23 -0.27 -0.58
N VAL A 216 11.67 -1.46 -0.28
CA VAL A 216 10.26 -1.61 0.10
C VAL A 216 10.14 -1.47 1.62
N TYR A 217 9.83 -0.26 2.07
CA TYR A 217 9.77 0.10 3.48
C TYR A 217 8.36 0.44 3.90
N ILE A 218 7.86 -0.20 4.96
CA ILE A 218 6.54 0.08 5.52
C ILE A 218 6.64 0.56 6.96
N ARG A 219 5.80 1.53 7.31
CA ARG A 219 5.58 2.00 8.67
C ARG A 219 4.10 1.94 8.98
N ARG A 220 3.73 1.29 10.10
CA ARG A 220 2.36 1.32 10.61
C ARG A 220 2.04 2.72 11.12
N LEU A 221 0.81 3.19 10.86
CA LEU A 221 0.27 4.44 11.36
C LEU A 221 -0.90 4.21 12.31
N ASP A 222 -1.44 2.99 12.34
CA ASP A 222 -2.42 2.55 13.32
C ASP A 222 -1.75 2.46 14.71
N ARG A 223 -2.46 2.93 15.72
CA ARG A 223 -2.03 2.74 17.11
C ARG A 223 -2.12 1.24 17.43
N ARG A 224 -0.99 0.60 17.71
CA ARG A 224 -1.06 -0.74 18.33
C ARG A 224 -1.82 -0.58 19.66
N PRO A 225 -2.87 -1.39 19.92
CA PRO A 225 -3.41 -1.42 21.27
C PRO A 225 -2.25 -1.79 22.21
N ALA A 226 -2.10 -1.04 23.29
CA ALA A 226 -1.11 -1.38 24.33
C ALA A 226 -1.41 -2.83 24.76
N VAL A 227 -0.41 -3.71 24.60
CA VAL A 227 -0.50 -5.08 25.08
C VAL A 227 -0.67 -4.96 26.61
N ARG A 228 -1.84 -5.34 27.14
CA ARG A 228 -2.14 -5.40 28.57
C ARG A 228 -1.56 -6.67 29.16
#